data_a62b747a437b285bd093374e56e5c953
#
_entry.id   a62b747a437b285bd093374e56e5c953
#
_cell.length_a   1.000
_cell.length_b   1.000
_cell.length_c   1.000
_cell.angle_alpha   90.00
_cell.angle_beta   90.00
_cell.angle_gamma   90.00
#
_symmetry.space_group_name_H-M   'P 1'
#
loop_
_entity.id
_entity.type
_entity.pdbx_description
1 polymer ?
#
loop_
_entity_poly.entity_id
_entity_poly.type
_entity_poly.pdbx_seq_one_letter_code
_entity_poly.pdbx_strand_id
1 'polypeptide(L)'
;MAAARPELRSIDEYIAGCAPQVRPILRKLRSTIKGAAPPETRELISYRMPAFKLHGILVYFAAFKNHIGMFPPLKGDAKLQAAASKYAGPKGNLKFPLDAPIPYALVARIVKLRVKQDLGKARRK
;
A
#
# COMPACT_ATOMS: atom_id res chain seq x y z
N MET A 1 -30.25 8.15 3.66
CA MET A 1 -29.78 7.07 3.76
C MET A 1 -28.80 6.80 2.98
N ALA A 2 -28.09 6.54 3.44
CA ALA A 2 -27.11 6.16 2.59
C ALA A 2 -27.53 4.99 1.86
N ALA A 3 -27.75 5.17 0.65
CA ALA A 3 -27.83 4.08 -0.21
C ALA A 3 -26.64 3.21 0.05
N ALA A 4 -26.82 1.92 0.01
CA ALA A 4 -25.75 1.01 0.02
C ALA A 4 -24.74 1.45 -1.04
N ARG A 5 -23.52 1.72 -0.64
CA ARG A 5 -22.49 2.05 -1.61
C ARG A 5 -22.27 0.83 -2.48
N PRO A 6 -22.12 1.01 -3.79
CA PRO A 6 -21.70 -0.10 -4.63
C PRO A 6 -20.41 -0.67 -4.09
N GLU A 7 -20.28 -1.98 -4.10
CA GLU A 7 -19.05 -2.62 -3.70
C GLU A 7 -17.92 -2.19 -4.64
N LEU A 8 -16.79 -1.77 -4.08
CA LEU A 8 -15.64 -1.38 -4.89
C LEU A 8 -15.02 -2.61 -5.55
N ARG A 9 -14.72 -2.51 -6.84
CA ARG A 9 -14.18 -3.63 -7.62
C ARG A 9 -12.75 -3.41 -8.07
N SER A 10 -12.28 -2.16 -8.07
CA SER A 10 -10.96 -1.86 -8.60
C SER A 10 -10.32 -0.70 -7.87
N ILE A 11 -9.00 -0.59 -8.03
CA ILE A 11 -8.27 0.55 -7.48
C ILE A 11 -8.70 1.84 -8.18
N ASP A 12 -9.01 1.78 -9.48
CA ASP A 12 -9.55 2.95 -10.19
C ASP A 12 -10.81 3.50 -9.51
N GLU A 13 -11.74 2.61 -9.16
CA GLU A 13 -12.97 3.01 -8.47
C GLU A 13 -12.68 3.61 -7.10
N TYR A 14 -11.73 3.00 -6.38
CA TYR A 14 -11.33 3.50 -5.07
C TYR A 14 -10.82 4.93 -5.18
N ILE A 15 -9.88 5.16 -6.10
CA ILE A 15 -9.28 6.48 -6.30
C ILE A 15 -10.34 7.50 -6.72
N ALA A 16 -11.24 7.11 -7.61
CA ALA A 16 -12.31 8.01 -8.09
C ALA A 16 -13.21 8.48 -6.94
N GLY A 17 -13.37 7.67 -5.90
CA GLY A 17 -14.18 8.03 -4.73
C GLY A 17 -13.45 8.86 -3.69
N CYS A 18 -12.15 9.10 -3.85
CA CYS A 18 -11.37 9.89 -2.90
C CYS A 18 -11.44 11.39 -3.22
N ALA A 19 -11.05 12.22 -2.24
CA ALA A 19 -11.01 13.67 -2.44
C ALA A 19 -10.09 14.03 -3.61
N PRO A 20 -10.44 15.02 -4.45
CA PRO A 20 -9.65 15.36 -5.64
C PRO A 20 -8.17 15.61 -5.37
N GLN A 21 -7.84 16.27 -4.26
CA GLN A 21 -6.45 16.59 -3.92
C GLN A 21 -5.62 15.36 -3.54
N VAL A 22 -6.28 14.26 -3.17
CA VAL A 22 -5.60 13.02 -2.78
C VAL A 22 -5.39 12.11 -4.00
N ARG A 23 -6.21 12.23 -5.02
CA ARG A 23 -6.16 11.33 -6.19
C ARG A 23 -4.79 11.28 -6.88
N PRO A 24 -4.11 12.40 -7.13
CA PRO A 24 -2.77 12.32 -7.74
C PRO A 24 -1.76 11.58 -6.87
N ILE A 25 -1.86 11.74 -5.55
CA ILE A 25 -1.00 11.02 -4.60
C ILE A 25 -1.23 9.53 -4.71
N LEU A 26 -2.50 9.11 -4.74
CA LEU A 26 -2.85 7.70 -4.83
C LEU A 26 -2.42 7.09 -6.16
N ARG A 27 -2.55 7.84 -7.26
CA ARG A 27 -2.12 7.37 -8.57
C ARG A 27 -0.60 7.17 -8.62
N LYS A 28 0.15 8.09 -8.03
CA LYS A 28 1.61 7.97 -7.97
C LYS A 28 2.03 6.82 -7.05
N LEU A 29 1.33 6.64 -5.94
CA LEU A 29 1.58 5.52 -5.04
C LEU A 29 1.33 4.18 -5.75
N ARG A 30 0.20 4.07 -6.46
CA ARG A 30 -0.12 2.90 -7.26
C ARG A 30 0.98 2.59 -8.29
N SER A 31 1.40 3.62 -9.02
CA SER A 31 2.45 3.49 -10.02
C SER A 31 3.78 3.06 -9.40
N THR A 32 4.13 3.63 -8.24
CA THR A 32 5.34 3.27 -7.51
C THR A 32 5.33 1.80 -7.09
N ILE A 33 4.21 1.34 -6.56
CA ILE A 33 4.07 -0.06 -6.14
C ILE A 33 4.17 -0.99 -7.35
N LYS A 34 3.47 -0.68 -8.44
CA LYS A 34 3.51 -1.49 -9.66
C LYS A 34 4.92 -1.56 -10.23
N GLY A 35 5.64 -0.46 -10.20
CA GLY A 35 7.02 -0.41 -10.71
C GLY A 35 8.00 -1.21 -9.87
N ALA A 36 7.70 -1.44 -8.60
CA ALA A 36 8.56 -2.19 -7.68
C ALA A 36 8.21 -3.68 -7.60
N ALA A 37 7.10 -4.10 -8.20
CA ALA A 37 6.60 -5.47 -8.15
C ALA A 37 6.68 -6.14 -9.53
N PRO A 38 6.72 -7.49 -9.59
CA PRO A 38 6.73 -8.20 -10.87
C PRO A 38 5.46 -7.93 -11.69
N PRO A 39 5.54 -8.05 -13.04
CA PRO A 39 4.39 -7.79 -13.91
C PRO A 39 3.16 -8.65 -13.61
N GLU A 40 3.36 -9.86 -13.08
CA GLU A 40 2.25 -10.76 -12.76
C GLU A 40 1.51 -10.38 -11.49
N THR A 41 1.99 -9.38 -10.75
CA THR A 41 1.32 -8.89 -9.55
C THR A 41 -0.05 -8.32 -9.90
N ARG A 42 -1.08 -8.72 -9.18
CA ARG A 42 -2.45 -8.30 -9.45
C ARG A 42 -2.91 -7.23 -8.49
N GLU A 43 -3.69 -6.29 -9.01
CA GLU A 43 -4.38 -5.28 -8.22
C GLU A 43 -5.76 -5.81 -7.84
N LEU A 44 -6.19 -5.53 -6.62
CA LEU A 44 -7.54 -5.90 -6.17
C LEU A 44 -7.97 -4.99 -5.03
N ILE A 45 -9.22 -5.14 -4.63
CA ILE A 45 -9.75 -4.50 -3.42
C ILE A 45 -9.93 -5.59 -2.39
N SER A 46 -9.35 -5.39 -1.21
CA SER A 46 -9.45 -6.31 -0.09
C SER A 46 -9.61 -5.48 1.18
N TYR A 47 -10.55 -5.86 2.05
CA TYR A 47 -10.90 -5.07 3.23
C TYR A 47 -11.24 -3.62 2.86
N ARG A 48 -11.86 -3.43 1.69
CA ARG A 48 -12.23 -2.12 1.12
C ARG A 48 -11.04 -1.23 0.83
N MET A 49 -9.85 -1.80 0.69
CA MET A 49 -8.61 -1.07 0.41
C MET A 49 -7.97 -1.58 -0.87
N PRO A 50 -7.27 -0.70 -1.59
CA PRO A 50 -6.38 -1.15 -2.65
C PRO A 50 -5.34 -2.12 -2.11
N ALA A 51 -5.13 -3.21 -2.82
CA ALA A 51 -4.18 -4.23 -2.46
C ALA A 51 -3.45 -4.74 -3.69
N PHE A 52 -2.24 -5.22 -3.49
CA PHE A 52 -1.43 -5.84 -4.54
C PHE A 52 -1.07 -7.24 -4.10
N LYS A 53 -1.35 -8.22 -4.97
CA LYS A 53 -1.18 -9.64 -4.66
C LYS A 53 -0.28 -10.31 -5.69
N LEU A 54 0.72 -11.03 -5.21
CA LEU A 54 1.56 -11.90 -6.03
C LEU A 54 1.18 -13.36 -5.72
N HIS A 55 1.82 -14.03 -4.80
CA HIS A 55 1.31 -15.30 -4.25
C HIS A 55 0.41 -14.99 -3.06
N GLY A 56 0.87 -14.14 -2.16
CA GLY A 56 0.06 -13.56 -1.10
C GLY A 56 -0.03 -12.04 -1.30
N ILE A 57 -0.73 -11.38 -0.39
CA ILE A 57 -0.83 -9.93 -0.43
C ILE A 57 0.54 -9.31 -0.10
N LEU A 58 1.00 -8.41 -0.96
CA LEU A 58 2.24 -7.67 -0.74
C LEU A 58 2.00 -6.47 0.17
N VAL A 59 1.03 -5.64 -0.19
CA VAL A 59 0.71 -4.42 0.55
C VAL A 59 -0.75 -4.07 0.35
N TYR A 60 -1.31 -3.37 1.35
CA TYR A 60 -2.55 -2.61 1.24
C TYR A 60 -2.21 -1.15 1.44
N PHE A 61 -2.98 -0.25 0.84
CA PHE A 61 -2.92 1.14 1.24
C PHE A 61 -4.33 1.72 1.29
N ALA A 62 -4.49 2.80 2.06
CA ALA A 62 -5.78 3.47 2.18
C ALA A 62 -5.58 4.94 2.45
N ALA A 63 -6.49 5.76 1.93
CA ALA A 63 -6.51 7.18 2.20
C ALA A 63 -7.40 7.46 3.40
N PHE A 64 -6.86 8.14 4.38
CA PHE A 64 -7.59 8.63 5.54
C PHE A 64 -7.63 10.16 5.49
N LYS A 65 -8.29 10.78 6.44
CA LYS A 65 -8.49 12.23 6.42
C LYS A 65 -7.18 13.02 6.29
N ASN A 66 -6.18 12.63 7.06
CA ASN A 66 -4.92 13.39 7.16
C ASN A 66 -3.68 12.60 6.75
N HIS A 67 -3.84 11.34 6.34
CA HIS A 67 -2.68 10.51 6.01
C HIS A 67 -3.06 9.37 5.07
N ILE A 68 -2.02 8.78 4.47
CA ILE A 68 -2.14 7.51 3.75
C ILE A 68 -1.65 6.42 4.69
N GLY A 69 -2.45 5.38 4.89
CA GLY A 69 -2.01 4.20 5.65
C GLY A 69 -1.47 3.12 4.74
N MET A 70 -0.45 2.40 5.19
CA MET A 70 0.09 1.24 4.47
C MET A 70 0.20 0.06 5.43
N PHE A 71 -0.23 -1.11 4.96
CA PHE A 71 -0.35 -2.32 5.77
C PHE A 71 0.21 -3.52 4.99
N PRO A 72 0.57 -4.62 5.64
CA PRO A 72 0.71 -4.80 7.08
C PRO A 72 2.01 -4.17 7.61
N PRO A 73 2.27 -4.24 8.93
CA PRO A 73 3.52 -3.70 9.49
C PRO A 73 4.76 -4.32 8.85
N LEU A 74 5.79 -3.49 8.67
CA LEU A 74 7.03 -3.92 8.04
C LEU A 74 7.84 -4.80 9.00
N LYS A 75 8.32 -5.95 8.51
CA LYS A 75 9.11 -6.90 9.29
C LYS A 75 10.22 -7.52 8.45
N GLY A 76 11.25 -8.02 9.11
CA GLY A 76 12.26 -8.83 8.44
C GLY A 76 13.45 -8.09 7.87
N ASP A 77 13.53 -6.78 8.03
CA ASP A 77 14.67 -5.98 7.57
C ASP A 77 14.87 -4.82 8.52
N ALA A 78 15.85 -4.94 9.41
CA ALA A 78 16.08 -3.96 10.46
C ALA A 78 16.44 -2.58 9.91
N LYS A 79 17.22 -2.51 8.84
CA LYS A 79 17.60 -1.23 8.23
C LYS A 79 16.39 -0.52 7.64
N LEU A 80 15.54 -1.27 6.95
CA LEU A 80 14.35 -0.70 6.34
C LEU A 80 13.34 -0.30 7.41
N GLN A 81 13.19 -1.10 8.47
CA GLN A 81 12.34 -0.75 9.60
C GLN A 81 12.81 0.53 10.26
N ALA A 82 14.13 0.71 10.42
CA ALA A 82 14.69 1.94 10.98
C ALA A 82 14.38 3.14 10.07
N ALA A 83 14.52 2.98 8.75
CA ALA A 83 14.22 4.04 7.80
C ALA A 83 12.74 4.43 7.82
N ALA A 84 11.86 3.48 8.10
CA ALA A 84 10.41 3.69 8.13
C ALA A 84 9.90 4.08 9.50
N SER A 85 10.74 4.08 10.54
CA SER A 85 10.30 4.19 11.94
C SER A 85 9.52 5.47 12.24
N LYS A 86 9.86 6.59 11.62
CA LYS A 86 9.15 7.85 11.85
C LYS A 86 7.71 7.83 11.32
N TYR A 87 7.39 6.88 10.46
CA TYR A 87 6.04 6.71 9.93
C TYR A 87 5.26 5.64 10.66
N ALA A 88 5.91 4.85 11.50
CA ALA A 88 5.26 3.71 12.16
C ALA A 88 4.35 4.18 13.30
N GLY A 89 3.12 3.71 13.28
CA GLY A 89 2.18 3.92 14.38
C GLY A 89 2.42 2.94 15.52
N PRO A 90 1.58 2.99 16.57
CA PRO A 90 1.76 2.14 17.75
C PRO A 90 1.78 0.63 17.45
N LYS A 91 1.07 0.20 16.42
CA LYS A 91 1.02 -1.21 16.00
C LYS A 91 1.96 -1.52 14.85
N GLY A 92 2.80 -0.56 14.45
CA GLY A 92 3.77 -0.74 13.38
C GLY A 92 3.27 -0.46 11.98
N ASN A 93 1.97 -0.25 11.78
CA ASN A 93 1.45 0.15 10.47
C ASN A 93 1.95 1.54 10.12
N LEU A 94 2.24 1.76 8.84
CA LEU A 94 2.82 3.03 8.41
C LEU A 94 1.75 4.07 8.13
N LYS A 95 2.04 5.31 8.52
CA LYS A 95 1.17 6.47 8.27
C LYS A 95 2.02 7.56 7.60
N PHE A 96 1.64 7.93 6.39
CA PHE A 96 2.31 9.00 5.65
C PHE A 96 1.44 10.25 5.69
N PRO A 97 1.83 11.29 6.47
CA PRO A 97 1.00 12.50 6.56
C PRO A 97 0.80 13.16 5.21
N LEU A 98 -0.42 13.64 4.95
CA LEU A 98 -0.74 14.31 3.69
C LEU A 98 -0.15 15.72 3.60
N ASP A 99 0.24 16.32 4.74
CA ASP A 99 0.85 17.64 4.78
C ASP A 99 2.36 17.62 4.58
N ALA A 100 2.93 16.47 4.27
CA ALA A 100 4.35 16.30 4.00
C ALA A 100 4.53 15.47 2.72
N PRO A 101 5.71 15.53 2.08
CA PRO A 101 5.96 14.70 0.90
C PRO A 101 5.82 13.21 1.23
N ILE A 102 5.16 12.48 0.36
CA ILE A 102 5.03 11.02 0.51
C ILE A 102 6.38 10.39 0.13
N PRO A 103 6.93 9.49 0.96
CA PRO A 103 8.25 8.90 0.69
C PRO A 103 8.16 7.75 -0.32
N TYR A 104 7.94 8.10 -1.59
CA TYR A 104 7.74 7.09 -2.64
C TYR A 104 8.93 6.14 -2.79
N ALA A 105 10.15 6.65 -2.64
CA ALA A 105 11.34 5.78 -2.71
C ALA A 105 11.36 4.74 -1.60
N LEU A 106 10.93 5.14 -0.39
CA LEU A 106 10.80 4.20 0.72
C LEU A 106 9.72 3.17 0.44
N VAL A 107 8.59 3.60 -0.12
CA VAL A 107 7.50 2.69 -0.50
C VAL A 107 8.00 1.65 -1.49
N ALA A 108 8.77 2.06 -2.51
CA ALA A 108 9.33 1.12 -3.47
C ALA A 108 10.25 0.08 -2.80
N ARG A 109 11.06 0.50 -1.85
CA ARG A 109 11.94 -0.42 -1.09
C ARG A 109 11.12 -1.41 -0.27
N ILE A 110 10.03 -0.94 0.34
CA ILE A 110 9.14 -1.80 1.12
C ILE A 110 8.50 -2.86 0.22
N VAL A 111 8.02 -2.45 -0.94
CA VAL A 111 7.38 -3.39 -1.88
C VAL A 111 8.39 -4.43 -2.34
N LYS A 112 9.62 -4.04 -2.66
CA LYS A 112 10.66 -4.98 -3.07
C LYS A 112 10.96 -6.01 -1.99
N LEU A 113 11.01 -5.59 -0.73
CA LEU A 113 11.17 -6.51 0.39
C LEU A 113 9.99 -7.48 0.48
N ARG A 114 8.76 -6.98 0.36
CA ARG A 114 7.56 -7.82 0.39
C ARG A 114 7.56 -8.85 -0.72
N VAL A 115 7.98 -8.44 -1.92
CA VAL A 115 8.09 -9.37 -3.06
C VAL A 115 9.08 -10.49 -2.71
N LYS A 116 10.25 -10.13 -2.19
CA LYS A 116 11.27 -11.11 -1.81
C LYS A 116 10.73 -12.09 -0.76
N GLN A 117 10.03 -11.58 0.25
CA GLN A 117 9.44 -12.41 1.29
C GLN A 117 8.36 -13.33 0.74
N ASP A 118 7.51 -12.81 -0.15
CA ASP A 118 6.43 -13.58 -0.75
C ASP A 118 6.95 -14.71 -1.62
N LEU A 119 7.96 -14.44 -2.43
CA LEU A 119 8.61 -15.46 -3.26
C LEU A 119 9.30 -16.53 -2.39
N GLY A 120 9.91 -16.12 -1.28
CA GLY A 120 10.51 -17.05 -0.35
C GLY A 120 9.50 -18.00 0.28
N LYS A 121 8.33 -17.50 0.65
CA LYS A 121 7.25 -18.34 1.18
C LYS A 121 6.73 -19.32 0.14
N ALA A 122 6.57 -18.87 -1.10
CA ALA A 122 6.09 -19.72 -2.18
C ALA A 122 7.05 -20.89 -2.46
N ARG A 123 8.35 -20.67 -2.35
CA ARG A 123 9.36 -21.71 -2.56
C ARG A 123 9.40 -22.75 -1.46
N ARG A 124 8.91 -22.42 -0.27
CA ARG A 124 8.94 -23.33 0.87
C ARG A 124 7.83 -24.34 0.91
N LYS A 125 6.92 -24.25 -0.02
CA LYS A 125 5.80 -25.22 -0.08
C LYS A 125 6.16 -26.47 -0.85
#